data_e0c3cbcde587fb48adba8f2986dbc14d
#
_entry.id   e0c3cbcde587fb48adba8f2986dbc14d
#
_cell.length_a   1.000
_cell.length_b   1.000
_cell.length_c   1.000
_cell.angle_alpha   90.00
_cell.angle_beta   90.00
_cell.angle_gamma   90.00
#
_symmetry.space_group_name_H-M   'P 1'
#
loop_
_entity.id
_entity.type
_entity.pdbx_description
1 polymer ?
#
loop_
_entity_poly.entity_id
_entity_poly.type
_entity_poly.pdbx_seq_one_letter_code
_entity_poly.pdbx_strand_id
1 'polypeptide(L)' 'MSEVTQDNLYLLLPSKVSWIADMLCADEHISIVEAIRRIYSSAMYKQLEQEQTKRWFEGPVSLYQNLDNERI' A
#
# COMPACT_ATOMS: atom_id res chain seq x y z
N MET A 1 9.61 21.45 -3.45
CA MET A 1 9.41 20.01 -3.57
C MET A 1 8.83 19.68 -4.94
N SER A 2 9.38 18.67 -5.56
CA SER A 2 8.91 18.32 -6.89
C SER A 2 7.57 17.59 -6.82
N GLU A 3 6.85 17.71 -7.90
CA GLU A 3 5.58 17.06 -8.09
C GLU A 3 5.75 15.55 -8.16
N VAL A 4 4.77 14.80 -7.65
CA VAL A 4 4.75 13.35 -7.83
C VAL A 4 4.28 13.05 -9.25
N THR A 5 5.09 12.27 -9.97
CA THR A 5 4.78 11.82 -11.32
C THR A 5 4.88 10.30 -11.36
N GLN A 6 4.43 9.70 -12.47
CA GLN A 6 4.56 8.26 -12.63
C GLN A 6 6.03 7.84 -12.55
N ASP A 7 6.94 8.66 -13.04
CA ASP A 7 8.37 8.34 -13.05
C ASP A 7 9.00 8.28 -11.66
N ASN A 8 8.51 9.07 -10.69
CA ASN A 8 9.09 9.11 -9.36
C ASN A 8 8.19 8.51 -8.28
N LEU A 9 7.03 8.01 -8.64
CA LEU A 9 6.09 7.42 -7.69
C LEU A 9 6.71 6.27 -6.90
N TYR A 10 7.55 5.48 -7.55
CA TYR A 10 8.19 4.34 -6.89
C TYR A 10 8.99 4.73 -5.65
N LEU A 11 9.38 5.99 -5.54
CA LEU A 11 10.11 6.47 -4.37
C LEU A 11 9.23 6.56 -3.13
N LEU A 12 7.92 6.65 -3.30
CA LEU A 12 6.97 6.75 -2.20
C LEU A 12 6.45 5.39 -1.73
N LEU A 13 6.42 4.42 -2.63
CA LEU A 13 5.74 3.16 -2.37
C LEU A 13 6.37 2.31 -1.27
N PRO A 14 7.71 2.19 -1.17
CA PRO A 14 8.30 1.32 -0.16
C PRO A 14 7.90 1.66 1.28
N SER A 15 7.86 2.95 1.64
CA SER A 15 7.48 3.34 3.00
C SER A 15 6.01 3.06 3.27
N LYS A 16 5.16 3.26 2.28
CA LYS A 16 3.72 2.97 2.43
C LYS A 16 3.50 1.47 2.59
N VAL A 17 4.16 0.66 1.76
CA VAL A 17 4.05 -0.79 1.85
C VAL A 17 4.55 -1.30 3.20
N SER A 18 5.68 -0.79 3.66
CA SER A 18 6.25 -1.17 4.95
C SER A 18 5.28 -0.88 6.10
N TRP A 19 4.68 0.30 6.09
CA TRP A 19 3.76 0.70 7.14
C TRP A 19 2.49 -0.15 7.14
N ILE A 20 1.93 -0.38 5.95
CA ILE A 20 0.74 -1.23 5.81
C ILE A 20 1.05 -2.67 6.23
N ALA A 21 2.23 -3.16 5.87
CA ALA A 21 2.66 -4.51 6.24
C ALA A 21 2.77 -4.67 7.75
N ASP A 22 3.28 -3.65 8.45
CA ASP A 22 3.35 -3.69 9.91
C ASP A 22 1.96 -3.81 10.54
N MET A 23 1.00 -3.03 10.02
CA MET A 23 -0.37 -3.10 10.52
C MET A 23 -1.00 -4.47 10.25
N LEU A 24 -0.75 -5.01 9.07
CA LEU A 24 -1.30 -6.30 8.69
C LEU A 24 -0.73 -7.43 9.55
N CYS A 25 0.58 -7.38 9.83
CA CYS A 25 1.20 -8.36 10.72
C CYS A 25 0.60 -8.31 12.11
N ALA A 26 0.36 -7.13 12.64
CA ALA A 26 -0.22 -6.96 13.97
C ALA A 26 -1.64 -7.49 14.03
N ASP A 27 -2.44 -7.21 13.01
CA ASP A 27 -3.86 -7.60 12.99
C ASP A 27 -4.06 -9.09 12.71
N GLU A 28 -3.26 -9.66 11.80
CA GLU A 28 -3.48 -11.02 11.30
C GLU A 28 -2.53 -12.05 11.90
N HIS A 29 -1.54 -11.60 12.66
CA HIS A 29 -0.52 -12.49 13.23
C HIS A 29 0.19 -13.32 12.16
N ILE A 30 0.54 -12.67 11.05
CA ILE A 30 1.25 -13.31 9.94
C ILE A 30 2.66 -12.76 9.85
N SER A 31 3.51 -13.44 9.08
CA SER A 31 4.88 -12.99 8.87
C SER A 31 4.92 -11.75 7.99
N ILE A 32 6.02 -10.99 8.07
CA ILE A 32 6.20 -9.81 7.23
C ILE A 32 6.23 -10.20 5.75
N VAL A 33 6.78 -11.36 5.42
CA VAL A 33 6.83 -11.84 4.04
C VAL A 33 5.42 -12.09 3.51
N GLU A 34 4.59 -12.72 4.31
CA GLU A 34 3.19 -12.96 3.92
C GLU A 34 2.42 -11.65 3.77
N ALA A 35 2.64 -10.71 4.68
CA ALA A 35 1.98 -9.41 4.62
C ALA A 35 2.34 -8.67 3.32
N ILE A 36 3.62 -8.64 2.99
CA ILE A 36 4.10 -7.98 1.77
C ILE A 36 3.50 -8.64 0.53
N ARG A 37 3.45 -9.98 0.52
CA ARG A 37 2.88 -10.74 -0.58
C ARG A 37 1.41 -10.37 -0.80
N ARG A 38 0.63 -10.28 0.27
CA ARG A 38 -0.77 -9.90 0.18
C ARG A 38 -0.95 -8.50 -0.36
N ILE A 39 -0.10 -7.56 0.08
CA ILE A 39 -0.17 -6.18 -0.39
C ILE A 39 0.09 -6.11 -1.89
N TYR A 40 1.14 -6.76 -2.37
CA TYR A 40 1.49 -6.72 -3.79
C TYR A 40 0.46 -7.41 -4.67
N SER A 41 -0.31 -8.34 -4.12
CA SER A 41 -1.36 -9.04 -4.87
C SER A 41 -2.69 -8.31 -4.86
N SER A 42 -2.81 -7.24 -4.08
CA SER A 42 -4.09 -6.57 -3.87
C SER A 42 -4.45 -5.61 -5.02
N ALA A 43 -5.75 -5.40 -5.19
CA ALA A 43 -6.23 -4.38 -6.12
C ALA A 43 -5.84 -2.99 -5.65
N MET A 44 -5.78 -2.79 -4.33
CA MET A 44 -5.34 -1.52 -3.74
C MET A 44 -3.94 -1.16 -4.21
N TYR A 45 -3.01 -2.14 -4.20
CA TYR A 45 -1.64 -1.88 -4.62
C TYR A 45 -1.56 -1.56 -6.12
N LYS A 46 -2.36 -2.24 -6.93
CA LYS A 46 -2.40 -1.98 -8.37
C LYS A 46 -2.80 -0.55 -8.65
N GLN A 47 -3.75 -0.03 -7.88
CA GLN A 47 -4.16 1.37 -8.00
C GLN A 47 -3.09 2.31 -7.45
N LEU A 48 -2.45 1.92 -6.34
CA LEU A 48 -1.43 2.73 -5.68
C LEU A 48 -0.25 3.01 -6.60
N GLU A 49 0.16 2.04 -7.41
CA GLU A 49 1.30 2.22 -8.31
C GLU A 49 0.97 3.02 -9.57
N GLN A 50 -0.30 3.44 -9.75
CA GLN A 50 -0.70 4.29 -10.87
C GLN A 50 -0.86 5.71 -10.38
N GLU A 51 0.01 6.62 -10.86
CA GLU A 51 -0.01 8.02 -10.43
C GLU A 51 -1.39 8.65 -10.65
N GLN A 52 -2.03 8.33 -11.76
CA GLN A 52 -3.32 8.93 -12.13
C GLN A 52 -4.44 8.65 -11.16
N THR A 53 -4.37 7.58 -10.36
CA THR A 53 -5.42 7.25 -9.38
C THR A 53 -5.33 8.13 -8.15
N LYS A 54 -4.21 8.76 -7.90
CA LYS A 54 -3.95 9.58 -6.71
C LYS A 54 -4.01 8.81 -5.40
N ARG A 55 -4.05 7.48 -5.45
CA ARG A 55 -4.10 6.65 -4.23
C ARG A 55 -2.83 6.83 -3.40
N TRP A 56 -1.71 7.12 -4.04
CA TRP A 56 -0.46 7.37 -3.35
C TRP A 56 -0.54 8.58 -2.41
N PHE A 57 -1.56 9.41 -2.56
CA PHE A 57 -1.78 10.57 -1.72
C PHE A 57 -2.42 10.19 -0.38
N GLU A 58 -3.05 9.04 -0.30
CA GLU A 58 -3.72 8.58 0.92
C GLU A 58 -2.72 8.14 1.96
N GLY A 59 -3.07 8.36 3.24
CA GLY A 59 -2.25 7.89 4.34
C GLY A 59 -2.33 6.37 4.50
N PRO A 60 -1.37 5.77 5.25
CA PRO A 60 -1.33 4.31 5.38
C PRO A 60 -2.56 3.71 6.04
N VAL A 61 -3.20 4.43 6.97
CA VAL A 61 -4.41 3.91 7.62
C VAL A 61 -5.54 3.76 6.61
N SER A 62 -5.73 4.78 5.77
CA SER A 62 -6.77 4.73 4.74
C SER A 62 -6.51 3.60 3.75
N LEU A 63 -5.26 3.45 3.31
CA LEU A 63 -4.89 2.39 2.39
C LEU A 63 -5.10 1.01 3.01
N TYR A 64 -4.77 0.87 4.29
CA TYR A 64 -4.95 -0.39 5.00
C TYR A 64 -6.44 -0.76 5.10
N GLN A 65 -7.30 0.23 5.34
CA GLN A 65 -8.74 -0.02 5.40
C GLN A 65 -9.27 -0.49 4.06
N ASN A 66 -8.76 0.06 2.96
CA ASN A 66 -9.13 -0.40 1.63
C ASN A 66 -8.69 -1.84 1.38
N LEU A 67 -7.48 -2.18 1.83
CA LEU A 67 -6.97 -3.54 1.70
C LEU A 67 -7.84 -4.52 2.49
N ASP A 68 -8.21 -4.13 3.71
CA ASP A 68 -9.04 -4.96 4.57
C ASP A 68 -10.42 -5.22 3.94
N ASN A 69 -11.00 -4.20 3.31
CA ASN A 69 -12.28 -4.31 2.63
C ASN A 69 -12.24 -5.29 1.47
N GLU A 70 -11.11 -5.44 0.81
CA GLU A 70 -10.98 -6.39 -0.31
C GLU A 70 -11.11 -7.84 0.12
N ARG A 71 -10.92 -8.11 1.40
CA ARG A 71 -10.92 -9.49 1.91
C ARG A 71 -12.30 -10.04 2.21
N ILE A 72 -13.32 -9.22 2.04
CA ILE A 72 -14.70 -9.60 2.32
C ILE A 72 -15.34 -10.25 1.12
#